data_75d43d2eb5f0ff95595d08b741898995
#
_entry.id   75d43d2eb5f0ff95595d08b741898995
#
_cell.length_a   1.000
_cell.length_b   1.000
_cell.length_c   1.000
_cell.angle_alpha   90.00
_cell.angle_beta   90.00
_cell.angle_gamma   90.00
#
_symmetry.space_group_name_H-M   'P 1'
#
loop_
_entity.id
_entity.type
_entity.pdbx_description
1 polymer ?
#
loop_
_entity_poly.entity_id
_entity_poly.type
_entity_poly.pdbx_seq_one_letter_code
_entity_poly.pdbx_strand_id
1 'polypeptide(L)'
;MNVLMVEPGKVPYETEIGSDLASLQAAVGGDIQAVYPYEEPVALICNEEGKLTGLPLNRALRDEDGEIYDIVAGNFFLVGLGADSFTDLAPEHAAKFAEQFKHPEEFARLAGKIIAIKQPLPEEKAPQKSHGGPEL
;
A
#
# COMPACT_ATOMS: atom_id res chain seq x y z
N MET A 1 14.51 -8.16 6.08
CA MET A 1 13.96 -8.31 4.72
C MET A 1 13.47 -6.96 4.27
N ASN A 2 13.94 -6.51 3.13
CA ASN A 2 13.56 -5.19 2.60
C ASN A 2 12.21 -5.27 1.91
N VAL A 3 11.28 -4.41 2.30
CA VAL A 3 9.94 -4.39 1.76
C VAL A 3 9.53 -2.96 1.45
N LEU A 4 8.47 -2.80 0.66
CA LEU A 4 7.83 -1.51 0.45
C LEU A 4 6.55 -1.49 1.27
N MET A 5 6.51 -0.63 2.28
CA MET A 5 5.36 -0.52 3.18
C MET A 5 4.39 0.54 2.67
N VAL A 6 3.11 0.21 2.68
CA VAL A 6 2.06 1.15 2.28
C VAL A 6 1.05 1.24 3.41
N GLU A 7 0.91 2.44 3.98
CA GLU A 7 0.00 2.69 5.09
C GLU A 7 -1.09 3.64 4.64
N PRO A 8 -2.29 3.53 5.23
CA PRO A 8 -3.37 4.43 4.85
C PRO A 8 -2.98 5.88 5.07
N GLY A 9 -3.25 6.70 4.07
CA GLY A 9 -3.01 8.13 4.16
C GLY A 9 -1.56 8.57 4.00
N LYS A 10 -0.66 7.65 3.68
CA LYS A 10 0.77 7.97 3.61
C LYS A 10 1.37 7.54 2.28
N VAL A 11 2.48 8.19 1.95
CA VAL A 11 3.30 7.80 0.80
C VAL A 11 4.01 6.50 1.14
N PRO A 12 4.13 5.56 0.18
CA PRO A 12 4.88 4.32 0.44
C PRO A 12 6.32 4.59 0.81
N TYR A 13 6.90 3.70 1.61
CA TYR A 13 8.30 3.84 1.99
C TYR A 13 8.95 2.47 2.12
N GLU A 14 10.25 2.42 1.82
CA GLU A 14 11.02 1.19 1.98
C GLU A 14 11.44 1.05 3.43
N THR A 15 11.38 -0.18 3.93
CA THR A 15 11.78 -0.45 5.31
C THR A 15 12.21 -1.90 5.43
N GLU A 16 12.88 -2.23 6.52
CA GLU A 16 13.25 -3.59 6.83
C GLU A 16 12.33 -4.15 7.89
N ILE A 17 11.88 -5.40 7.70
CA ILE A 17 11.12 -6.11 8.72
C ILE A 17 11.71 -7.50 8.86
N GLY A 18 11.42 -8.17 9.98
CA GLY A 18 11.83 -9.56 10.14
C GLY A 18 11.12 -10.45 9.16
N SER A 19 11.73 -11.58 8.84
CA SER A 19 11.15 -12.53 7.90
C SER A 19 10.33 -13.62 8.59
N ASP A 20 10.29 -13.61 9.92
CA ASP A 20 9.49 -14.57 10.68
C ASP A 20 8.02 -14.18 10.66
N LEU A 21 7.15 -15.15 10.90
CA LEU A 21 5.70 -14.92 10.84
C LEU A 21 5.25 -13.82 11.78
N ALA A 22 5.78 -13.78 12.99
CA ALA A 22 5.37 -12.78 13.97
C ALA A 22 5.67 -11.37 13.48
N SER A 23 6.80 -11.16 12.80
CA SER A 23 7.15 -9.85 12.25
C SER A 23 6.22 -9.48 11.12
N LEU A 24 5.89 -10.43 10.25
CA LEU A 24 4.96 -10.16 9.14
C LEU A 24 3.57 -9.81 9.70
N GLN A 25 3.11 -10.53 10.70
CA GLN A 25 1.83 -10.27 11.32
C GLN A 25 1.81 -8.91 12.00
N ALA A 26 2.89 -8.54 12.67
CA ALA A 26 2.96 -7.23 13.31
C ALA A 26 2.87 -6.10 12.29
N ALA A 27 3.46 -6.30 11.12
CA ALA A 27 3.45 -5.26 10.08
C ALA A 27 2.05 -4.95 9.59
N VAL A 28 1.17 -5.94 9.55
CA VAL A 28 -0.20 -5.75 9.03
C VAL A 28 -1.26 -5.78 10.14
N GLY A 29 -0.85 -6.02 11.38
CA GLY A 29 -1.77 -5.96 12.51
C GLY A 29 -2.64 -7.18 12.70
N GLY A 30 -2.23 -8.35 12.22
CA GLY A 30 -3.00 -9.58 12.38
C GLY A 30 -2.52 -10.65 11.43
N ASP A 31 -3.35 -11.67 11.25
CA ASP A 31 -3.01 -12.77 10.34
C ASP A 31 -2.79 -12.25 8.94
N ILE A 32 -1.84 -12.85 8.24
CA ILE A 32 -1.45 -12.38 6.92
C ILE A 32 -2.19 -13.13 5.82
N GLN A 33 -2.43 -12.42 4.73
CA GLN A 33 -2.86 -12.98 3.47
C GLN A 33 -1.87 -12.53 2.41
N ALA A 34 -1.44 -13.46 1.57
CA ALA A 34 -0.55 -13.14 0.45
C ALA A 34 -1.35 -13.23 -0.84
N VAL A 35 -1.27 -12.17 -1.66
CA VAL A 35 -1.88 -12.19 -2.98
C VAL A 35 -0.80 -11.86 -4.00
N TYR A 36 -1.04 -12.31 -5.24
CA TYR A 36 -0.02 -12.26 -6.29
C TYR A 36 -0.60 -11.59 -7.53
N PRO A 37 -0.90 -10.28 -7.45
CA PRO A 37 -1.62 -9.61 -8.55
C PRO A 37 -0.72 -9.17 -9.70
N TYR A 38 0.58 -9.41 -9.64
CA TYR A 38 1.54 -8.84 -10.58
C TYR A 38 2.27 -9.92 -11.33
N GLU A 39 2.76 -9.57 -12.53
CA GLU A 39 3.62 -10.47 -13.29
C GLU A 39 5.00 -10.59 -12.69
N GLU A 40 5.47 -9.54 -12.03
CA GLU A 40 6.76 -9.57 -11.36
C GLU A 40 6.74 -10.57 -10.21
N PRO A 41 7.91 -11.10 -9.81
CA PRO A 41 7.98 -12.02 -8.67
C PRO A 41 7.85 -11.25 -7.34
N VAL A 42 6.65 -10.75 -7.09
CA VAL A 42 6.33 -9.89 -5.97
C VAL A 42 5.02 -10.36 -5.37
N ALA A 43 4.96 -10.42 -4.03
CA ALA A 43 3.72 -10.69 -3.32
C ALA A 43 3.26 -9.44 -2.59
N LEU A 44 1.95 -9.27 -2.50
CA LEU A 44 1.34 -8.25 -1.67
C LEU A 44 0.84 -8.93 -0.40
N ILE A 45 1.33 -8.50 0.76
CA ILE A 45 0.99 -9.09 2.05
C ILE A 45 0.11 -8.12 2.81
N CYS A 46 -1.06 -8.56 3.20
CA CYS A 46 -2.02 -7.72 3.89
C CYS A 46 -2.67 -8.47 5.05
N ASN A 47 -3.49 -7.77 5.82
CA ASN A 47 -4.25 -8.39 6.91
C ASN A 47 -5.38 -9.21 6.30
N GLU A 48 -5.47 -10.48 6.69
CA GLU A 48 -6.44 -11.40 6.12
C GLU A 48 -7.88 -10.94 6.39
N GLU A 49 -8.12 -10.28 7.52
CA GLU A 49 -9.47 -9.90 7.92
C GLU A 49 -9.65 -8.39 8.05
N GLY A 50 -8.77 -7.61 7.41
CA GLY A 50 -8.79 -6.16 7.60
C GLY A 50 -10.13 -5.51 7.32
N LYS A 51 -10.81 -5.92 6.26
CA LYS A 51 -12.12 -5.34 5.94
C LYS A 51 -13.18 -5.76 6.93
N LEU A 52 -13.11 -7.00 7.43
CA LEU A 52 -14.07 -7.49 8.41
C LEU A 52 -13.89 -6.83 9.77
N THR A 53 -12.66 -6.50 10.14
CA THR A 53 -12.39 -5.89 11.43
C THR A 53 -12.42 -4.37 11.38
N GLY A 54 -12.72 -3.78 10.23
CA GLY A 54 -12.90 -2.34 10.12
C GLY A 54 -11.62 -1.55 10.05
N LEU A 55 -10.53 -2.14 9.58
CA LEU A 55 -9.30 -1.37 9.36
C LEU A 55 -9.53 -0.32 8.27
N PRO A 56 -8.84 0.81 8.34
CA PRO A 56 -9.01 1.85 7.32
C PRO A 56 -8.71 1.32 5.93
N LEU A 57 -9.53 1.68 4.95
CA LEU A 57 -9.26 1.34 3.56
C LEU A 57 -8.02 2.10 3.12
N ASN A 58 -7.15 1.43 2.37
CA ASN A 58 -5.81 1.93 2.08
C ASN A 58 -5.64 2.27 0.61
N ARG A 59 -5.67 1.27 -0.24
CA ARG A 59 -5.48 1.45 -1.68
C ARG A 59 -6.38 0.50 -2.43
N ALA A 60 -6.87 0.96 -3.57
CA ALA A 60 -7.61 0.11 -4.50
C ALA A 60 -6.63 -0.64 -5.39
N LEU A 61 -6.95 -1.90 -5.69
CA LEU A 61 -6.22 -2.69 -6.67
C LEU A 61 -7.02 -2.65 -7.97
N ARG A 62 -6.34 -2.30 -9.07
CA ARG A 62 -6.98 -2.11 -10.35
C ARG A 62 -6.41 -3.07 -11.38
N ASP A 63 -7.25 -3.48 -12.31
CA ASP A 63 -6.84 -4.35 -13.41
C ASP A 63 -6.24 -3.51 -14.54
N GLU A 64 -5.99 -4.16 -15.67
CA GLU A 64 -5.34 -3.50 -16.81
C GLU A 64 -6.19 -2.38 -17.39
N ASP A 65 -7.50 -2.46 -17.21
CA ASP A 65 -8.42 -1.45 -17.73
C ASP A 65 -8.66 -0.33 -16.72
N GLY A 66 -8.00 -0.38 -15.58
CA GLY A 66 -8.18 0.62 -14.54
C GLY A 66 -9.38 0.36 -13.63
N GLU A 67 -10.04 -0.78 -13.80
CA GLU A 67 -11.20 -1.12 -12.99
C GLU A 67 -10.77 -1.66 -11.64
N ILE A 68 -11.45 -1.23 -10.58
CA ILE A 68 -11.14 -1.71 -9.23
C ILE A 68 -11.72 -3.11 -9.06
N TYR A 69 -10.87 -4.07 -8.70
CA TYR A 69 -11.33 -5.43 -8.43
C TYR A 69 -11.19 -5.80 -6.96
N ASP A 70 -10.45 -5.01 -6.16
CA ASP A 70 -10.32 -5.25 -4.74
C ASP A 70 -9.82 -3.99 -4.08
N ILE A 71 -9.99 -3.90 -2.75
CA ILE A 71 -9.49 -2.78 -1.96
C ILE A 71 -8.80 -3.38 -0.74
N VAL A 72 -7.58 -2.93 -0.46
CA VAL A 72 -6.83 -3.42 0.69
C VAL A 72 -7.12 -2.52 1.88
N ALA A 73 -7.47 -3.12 3.02
CA ALA A 73 -7.70 -2.41 4.27
C ALA A 73 -6.53 -2.62 5.21
N GLY A 74 -6.10 -1.55 5.87
CA GLY A 74 -4.96 -1.58 6.78
C GLY A 74 -3.64 -1.51 6.05
N ASN A 75 -2.56 -1.62 6.80
CA ASN A 75 -1.21 -1.62 6.23
C ASN A 75 -1.03 -2.84 5.36
N PHE A 76 -0.30 -2.67 4.27
CA PHE A 76 0.17 -3.81 3.48
C PHE A 76 1.59 -3.53 3.01
N PHE A 77 2.27 -4.57 2.57
CA PHE A 77 3.61 -4.37 2.04
C PHE A 77 3.85 -5.29 0.86
N LEU A 78 4.79 -4.87 0.01
CA LEU A 78 5.22 -5.66 -1.14
C LEU A 78 6.57 -6.26 -0.83
N VAL A 79 6.74 -7.51 -1.21
CA VAL A 79 7.94 -8.28 -0.90
C VAL A 79 8.29 -9.14 -2.10
N GLY A 80 9.56 -9.47 -2.25
CA GLY A 80 10.01 -10.32 -3.34
C GLY A 80 9.67 -11.78 -3.11
N LEU A 81 9.56 -12.53 -4.20
CA LEU A 81 9.34 -13.96 -4.16
C LEU A 81 10.65 -14.67 -4.49
N GLY A 82 11.15 -15.44 -3.53
CA GLY A 82 12.30 -16.30 -3.75
C GLY A 82 11.88 -17.69 -4.15
N ALA A 83 12.85 -18.62 -4.17
CA ALA A 83 12.57 -20.00 -4.60
C ALA A 83 11.62 -20.71 -3.63
N ASP A 84 11.82 -20.50 -2.33
CA ASP A 84 11.06 -21.21 -1.31
C ASP A 84 10.38 -20.30 -0.29
N SER A 85 10.62 -19.00 -0.35
CA SER A 85 10.12 -18.09 0.67
C SER A 85 10.10 -16.66 0.14
N PHE A 86 9.51 -15.78 0.92
CA PHE A 86 9.61 -14.34 0.64
C PHE A 86 11.06 -13.89 0.78
N THR A 87 11.43 -12.90 -0.01
CA THR A 87 12.79 -12.36 0.00
C THR A 87 12.71 -10.84 -0.18
N ASP A 88 13.87 -10.19 -0.17
CA ASP A 88 13.93 -8.74 -0.37
C ASP A 88 13.22 -8.34 -1.64
N LEU A 89 12.52 -7.21 -1.58
CA LEU A 89 11.94 -6.62 -2.78
C LEU A 89 13.08 -5.98 -3.58
N ALA A 90 13.17 -6.35 -4.86
CA ALA A 90 14.23 -5.81 -5.71
C ALA A 90 14.06 -4.29 -5.85
N PRO A 91 15.18 -3.52 -5.93
CA PRO A 91 15.07 -2.06 -6.01
C PRO A 91 14.23 -1.55 -7.16
N GLU A 92 14.30 -2.21 -8.33
CA GLU A 92 13.49 -1.76 -9.47
C GLU A 92 12.00 -1.99 -9.22
N HIS A 93 11.65 -3.05 -8.49
CA HIS A 93 10.25 -3.29 -8.14
C HIS A 93 9.80 -2.34 -7.05
N ALA A 94 10.67 -2.04 -6.10
CA ALA A 94 10.35 -1.05 -5.07
C ALA A 94 10.04 0.30 -5.70
N ALA A 95 10.84 0.72 -6.67
CA ALA A 95 10.62 1.99 -7.36
C ALA A 95 9.31 1.98 -8.14
N LYS A 96 9.05 0.88 -8.86
CA LYS A 96 7.84 0.77 -9.66
C LYS A 96 6.59 0.86 -8.78
N PHE A 97 6.55 0.12 -7.70
CA PHE A 97 5.36 0.06 -6.87
C PHE A 97 5.24 1.27 -5.95
N ALA A 98 6.36 1.90 -5.58
CA ALA A 98 6.29 3.17 -4.87
C ALA A 98 5.59 4.23 -5.74
N GLU A 99 5.85 4.21 -7.04
CA GLU A 99 5.18 5.13 -7.95
C GLU A 99 3.71 4.76 -8.13
N GLN A 100 3.43 3.45 -8.23
CA GLN A 100 2.06 2.99 -8.44
C GLN A 100 1.15 3.34 -7.26
N PHE A 101 1.64 3.22 -6.03
CA PHE A 101 0.86 3.47 -4.82
C PHE A 101 1.16 4.83 -4.19
N LYS A 102 1.77 5.72 -4.93
CA LYS A 102 2.28 6.99 -4.44
C LYS A 102 1.22 7.85 -3.76
N HIS A 103 0.02 7.90 -4.36
CA HIS A 103 -1.03 8.76 -3.84
C HIS A 103 -1.91 8.01 -2.85
N PRO A 104 -2.07 8.52 -1.63
CA PRO A 104 -3.10 7.98 -0.74
C PRO A 104 -4.47 8.11 -1.39
N GLU A 105 -5.42 7.28 -0.97
CA GLU A 105 -6.75 7.27 -1.56
C GLU A 105 -7.79 7.37 -0.47
N GLU A 106 -8.86 8.10 -0.75
CA GLU A 106 -10.06 8.11 0.06
C GLU A 106 -11.15 7.37 -0.69
N PHE A 107 -12.08 6.79 0.06
CA PHE A 107 -13.09 5.94 -0.53
C PHE A 107 -14.46 6.45 -0.16
N ALA A 108 -15.38 6.44 -1.12
CA ALA A 108 -16.74 6.87 -0.93
C ALA A 108 -17.67 5.88 -1.62
N ARG A 109 -18.89 5.78 -1.11
CA ARG A 109 -19.91 4.97 -1.73
C ARG A 109 -20.81 5.88 -2.54
N LEU A 110 -20.98 5.56 -3.82
CA LEU A 110 -21.80 6.37 -4.72
C LEU A 110 -22.62 5.43 -5.57
N ALA A 111 -23.95 5.57 -5.49
CA ALA A 111 -24.88 4.76 -6.27
C ALA A 111 -24.63 3.26 -6.08
N GLY A 112 -24.31 2.85 -4.85
CA GLY A 112 -24.08 1.45 -4.54
C GLY A 112 -22.69 0.95 -4.88
N LYS A 113 -21.83 1.80 -5.42
CA LYS A 113 -20.47 1.43 -5.78
C LYS A 113 -19.48 2.15 -4.90
N ILE A 114 -18.33 1.53 -4.66
CA ILE A 114 -17.23 2.18 -3.96
C ILE A 114 -16.33 2.84 -5.00
N ILE A 115 -16.07 4.12 -4.82
CA ILE A 115 -15.13 4.84 -5.66
C ILE A 115 -13.92 5.21 -4.83
N ALA A 116 -12.76 5.25 -5.49
CA ALA A 116 -11.49 5.59 -4.86
C ALA A 116 -11.02 6.93 -5.43
N ILE A 117 -10.69 7.85 -4.53
CA ILE A 117 -10.28 9.20 -4.92
C ILE A 117 -8.85 9.39 -4.48
N LYS A 118 -7.95 9.56 -5.43
CA LYS A 118 -6.53 9.78 -5.12
C LYS A 118 -6.37 11.16 -4.48
N GLN A 119 -5.58 11.19 -3.41
CA GLN A 119 -5.34 12.40 -2.67
C GLN A 119 -4.01 13.02 -3.08
N PRO A 120 -3.84 14.34 -2.95
CA PRO A 120 -2.55 14.97 -3.19
C PRO A 120 -1.50 14.42 -2.25
N LEU A 121 -0.25 14.45 -2.68
CA LEU A 121 0.86 14.02 -1.82
C LEU A 121 0.97 14.97 -0.63
N PRO A 122 1.36 14.49 0.54
CA PRO A 122 1.50 15.35 1.72
C PRO A 122 2.40 16.54 1.48
N GLU A 123 3.50 16.39 0.76
CA GLU A 123 4.39 17.51 0.49
C GLU A 123 3.77 18.51 -0.49
N GLU A 124 2.78 18.10 -1.28
CA GLU A 124 2.06 19.04 -2.15
C GLU A 124 1.09 19.88 -1.37
N LYS A 125 0.62 19.39 -0.24
CA LYS A 125 -0.26 20.16 0.63
C LYS A 125 0.51 21.12 1.50
N ALA A 126 1.68 20.71 1.95
CA ALA A 126 2.41 21.45 2.95
C ALA A 126 2.79 22.86 2.51
N PRO A 127 3.32 23.07 1.35
CA PRO A 127 3.82 24.40 1.00
C PRO A 127 2.75 25.42 0.73
N GLN A 128 1.59 25.09 0.86
CA GLN A 128 0.59 26.09 0.69
C GLN A 128 0.62 27.08 1.79
N LYS A 129 1.52 26.90 2.51
CA LYS A 129 1.76 27.78 3.50
C LYS A 129 2.84 28.62 3.28
N SER A 130 3.37 28.11 2.83
CA SER A 130 3.93 28.69 2.72
C SER A 130 4.36 29.34 2.55
N HIS A 131 4.57 29.49 2.38
CA HIS A 131 4.81 30.05 1.98
C HIS A 131 4.62 30.82 2.18
N GLY A 132 4.74 30.91 2.65
CA GLY A 132 4.48 31.41 2.62
C GLY A 132 4.56 32.13 2.88
N GLY A 133 4.70 32.41 3.13
CA GLY A 133 4.58 32.73 3.26
C GLY A 133 4.80 33.31 3.44
N PRO A 134 4.95 33.57 3.48
CA PRO A 134 5.00 33.86 3.56
C PRO A 134 5.20 34.08 3.50
N GLU A 135 5.41 33.91 3.37
CA GLU A 135 5.41 33.49 3.08
C GLU A 135 5.22 33.50 2.73
N LEU A 136 5.52 34.07 2.88
CA LEU A 136 5.20 33.75 2.51
C LEU A 136 5.25 33.80 2.50
#